data_211802b5c04978544835c3644f55b85f
#
_entry.id   211802b5c04978544835c3644f55b85f
#
_cell.length_a   1.000
_cell.length_b   1.000
_cell.length_c   1.000
_cell.angle_alpha   90.00
_cell.angle_beta   90.00
_cell.angle_gamma   90.00
#
_symmetry.space_group_name_H-M   'P 1'
#
loop_
_entity.id
_entity.type
_entity.pdbx_description
1 polymer ?
#
loop_
_entity_poly.entity_id
_entity_poly.type
_entity_poly.pdbx_seq_one_letter_code
_entity_poly.pdbx_strand_id
1 'polypeptide(L)'
;MMLSTNGGPASPTADGWVNYAIPVIAGLMYRDSVEIDELKHPFRVESLGVVADSAGAGRHRGAPAQEVTYTALENPVQVVIPCDGQFAPPRGVNGGHDGTPGSTHLIDHNGHTTKLPNLVNMHIRKDQHIRGRDSSGGGYGDPLTRDPARVLTDALEGYESIGKARDIYGVVFTGRIEDDSLAVDAAATKARRAELGSATKTRGRDPAAE
;
A
#
# COMPACT_ATOMS: atom_id res chain seq x y z
N MET A 1 10.86 17.02 -8.29
CA MET A 1 9.82 16.85 -7.30
C MET A 1 9.32 15.42 -7.32
N MET A 2 9.30 14.76 -6.19
CA MET A 2 8.77 13.40 -6.03
C MET A 2 7.84 13.41 -4.83
N LEU A 3 6.54 13.34 -5.06
CA LEU A 3 5.52 13.39 -4.01
C LEU A 3 5.12 12.02 -3.48
N SER A 4 5.37 10.95 -4.24
CA SER A 4 5.12 9.59 -3.79
C SER A 4 6.30 8.68 -4.08
N THR A 5 6.45 7.65 -3.28
CA THR A 5 7.55 6.70 -3.34
C THR A 5 7.04 5.28 -3.19
N ASN A 6 7.65 4.33 -3.87
CA ASN A 6 7.24 2.93 -3.82
C ASN A 6 7.29 2.36 -2.40
N GLY A 7 6.36 1.50 -2.08
CA GLY A 7 6.41 0.65 -0.90
C GLY A 7 7.52 -0.40 -1.03
N GLY A 8 8.43 -0.47 -0.06
CA GLY A 8 9.51 -1.44 -0.05
C GLY A 8 9.01 -2.88 0.10
N PRO A 9 9.65 -3.88 -0.55
CA PRO A 9 9.33 -5.28 -0.35
C PRO A 9 9.75 -5.73 1.05
N ALA A 10 9.10 -6.79 1.56
CA ALA A 10 9.55 -7.47 2.76
C ALA A 10 10.83 -8.27 2.50
N SER A 11 11.56 -8.55 3.57
CA SER A 11 12.74 -9.40 3.57
C SER A 11 12.57 -10.61 4.51
N PRO A 12 13.50 -11.58 4.52
CA PRO A 12 13.46 -12.69 5.47
C PRO A 12 13.47 -12.26 6.95
N THR A 13 13.94 -11.06 7.26
CA THR A 13 14.19 -10.57 8.62
C THR A 13 13.43 -9.30 8.99
N ALA A 14 12.81 -8.61 8.02
CA ALA A 14 12.16 -7.32 8.26
C ALA A 14 10.95 -7.08 7.36
N ASP A 15 10.03 -6.26 7.86
CA ASP A 15 8.95 -5.70 7.06
C ASP A 15 9.49 -4.72 6.02
N GLY A 16 8.71 -4.51 4.95
CA GLY A 16 9.03 -3.52 3.94
C GLY A 16 9.01 -2.09 4.50
N TRP A 17 9.91 -1.27 4.02
CA TRP A 17 10.03 0.13 4.45
C TRP A 17 9.04 1.01 3.70
N VAL A 18 8.26 1.77 4.44
CA VAL A 18 7.45 2.87 3.89
C VAL A 18 8.43 3.92 3.35
N ASN A 19 8.12 4.52 2.21
CA ASN A 19 9.02 5.47 1.54
C ASN A 19 10.37 4.86 1.09
N TYR A 20 10.34 3.67 0.51
CA TYR A 20 11.57 3.02 0.07
C TYR A 20 12.30 3.80 -1.05
N ALA A 21 11.64 4.75 -1.67
CA ALA A 21 12.14 5.55 -2.78
C ALA A 21 12.39 4.72 -4.08
N ILE A 22 13.24 5.19 -4.96
CA ILE A 22 13.54 4.51 -6.23
C ILE A 22 14.74 3.57 -6.02
N PRO A 23 14.59 2.26 -6.21
CA PRO A 23 15.65 1.28 -5.99
C PRO A 23 16.93 1.54 -6.79
N VAL A 24 16.81 2.11 -7.99
CA VAL A 24 17.95 2.39 -8.90
C VAL A 24 18.97 3.39 -8.33
N ILE A 25 18.59 4.17 -7.36
CA ILE A 25 19.46 5.13 -6.67
C ILE A 25 19.70 4.72 -5.21
N ALA A 26 19.58 3.44 -4.92
CA ALA A 26 19.84 2.85 -3.61
C ALA A 26 19.05 3.50 -2.44
N GLY A 27 17.84 3.98 -2.71
CA GLY A 27 17.00 4.60 -1.67
C GLY A 27 17.49 5.97 -1.19
N LEU A 28 18.41 6.61 -1.89
CA LEU A 28 18.99 7.89 -1.49
C LEU A 28 18.14 9.12 -1.83
N MET A 29 16.90 8.95 -2.25
CA MET A 29 15.99 10.08 -2.46
C MET A 29 15.14 10.31 -1.22
N TYR A 30 15.13 11.55 -0.77
CA TYR A 30 14.16 12.03 0.19
C TYR A 30 12.92 12.56 -0.54
N ARG A 31 11.76 12.34 0.05
CA ARG A 31 10.56 13.04 -0.40
C ARG A 31 10.67 14.50 -0.01
N ASP A 32 10.34 15.38 -0.95
CA ASP A 32 10.27 16.80 -0.66
C ASP A 32 9.14 17.11 0.34
N SER A 33 9.28 18.23 1.04
CA SER A 33 8.21 18.79 1.84
C SER A 33 7.14 19.37 0.91
N VAL A 34 5.86 19.08 1.23
CA VAL A 34 4.71 19.61 0.48
C VAL A 34 4.77 21.13 0.42
N GLU A 35 5.09 21.78 1.54
CA GLU A 35 5.15 23.24 1.66
C GLU A 35 6.24 23.84 0.77
N ILE A 36 7.40 23.20 0.70
CA ILE A 36 8.50 23.67 -0.15
C ILE A 36 8.16 23.47 -1.63
N ASP A 37 7.52 22.37 -1.97
CA ASP A 37 7.10 22.09 -3.35
C ASP A 37 6.04 23.09 -3.81
N GLU A 38 5.03 23.41 -2.99
CA GLU A 38 3.99 24.38 -3.29
C GLU A 38 4.54 25.82 -3.41
N LEU A 39 5.60 26.16 -2.64
CA LEU A 39 6.29 27.44 -2.79
C LEU A 39 7.07 27.56 -4.11
N LYS A 40 7.57 26.47 -4.63
CA LYS A 40 8.42 26.47 -5.84
C LYS A 40 7.65 26.25 -7.13
N HIS A 41 6.50 25.60 -7.06
CA HIS A 41 5.78 25.11 -8.23
C HIS A 41 4.30 25.51 -8.17
N PRO A 42 3.66 25.80 -9.32
CA PRO A 42 2.28 26.30 -9.37
C PRO A 42 1.25 25.17 -9.24
N PHE A 43 1.35 24.36 -8.21
CA PHE A 43 0.38 23.31 -7.89
C PHE A 43 0.11 23.28 -6.38
N ARG A 44 -0.95 22.60 -5.98
CA ARG A 44 -1.32 22.32 -4.60
C ARG A 44 -1.52 20.84 -4.37
N VAL A 45 -1.03 20.34 -3.25
CA VAL A 45 -1.28 18.96 -2.79
C VAL A 45 -2.58 18.94 -1.99
N GLU A 46 -3.59 18.25 -2.51
CA GLU A 46 -4.90 18.14 -1.86
C GLU A 46 -4.90 17.05 -0.78
N SER A 47 -4.18 15.96 -1.01
CA SER A 47 -4.04 14.88 -0.06
C SER A 47 -2.75 14.11 -0.29
N LEU A 48 -2.22 13.58 0.79
CA LEU A 48 -1.05 12.70 0.78
C LEU A 48 -1.16 11.74 1.96
N GLY A 49 -1.10 10.45 1.71
CA GLY A 49 -1.25 9.46 2.77
C GLY A 49 -0.87 8.06 2.38
N VAL A 50 -0.96 7.17 3.35
CA VAL A 50 -0.77 5.73 3.20
C VAL A 50 -2.11 5.07 2.87
N VAL A 51 -2.09 4.08 1.99
CA VAL A 51 -3.27 3.31 1.62
C VAL A 51 -3.35 2.06 2.48
N ALA A 52 -4.32 2.01 3.38
CA ALA A 52 -4.56 0.84 4.21
C ALA A 52 -4.82 -0.42 3.34
N ASP A 53 -4.48 -1.59 3.88
CA ASP A 53 -4.68 -2.90 3.26
C ASP A 53 -3.95 -3.14 1.93
N SER A 54 -3.14 -2.19 1.48
CA SER A 54 -2.45 -2.30 0.20
C SER A 54 -1.20 -3.18 0.24
N ALA A 55 -0.56 -3.33 1.41
CA ALA A 55 0.66 -4.11 1.56
C ALA A 55 0.46 -5.60 1.28
N GLY A 56 1.41 -6.25 0.62
CA GLY A 56 1.48 -7.70 0.52
C GLY A 56 1.67 -8.32 1.90
N ALA A 57 0.73 -9.20 2.30
CA ALA A 57 0.77 -9.86 3.60
C ALA A 57 1.87 -10.91 3.67
N GLY A 58 2.42 -11.15 4.87
CA GLY A 58 3.46 -12.14 5.10
C GLY A 58 3.82 -12.25 6.58
N ARG A 59 4.71 -13.18 6.92
CA ARG A 59 5.36 -13.16 8.23
C ARG A 59 6.04 -11.80 8.45
N HIS A 60 6.64 -11.29 7.37
CA HIS A 60 7.03 -9.89 7.23
C HIS A 60 6.18 -9.31 6.10
N ARG A 61 5.42 -8.24 6.39
CA ARG A 61 4.59 -7.59 5.39
C ARG A 61 5.43 -6.68 4.49
N GLY A 62 5.00 -6.50 3.24
CA GLY A 62 5.48 -5.40 2.42
C GLY A 62 5.12 -4.04 3.03
N ALA A 63 5.68 -2.97 2.51
CA ALA A 63 5.22 -1.65 2.86
C ALA A 63 3.89 -1.31 2.17
N PRO A 64 2.99 -0.58 2.81
CA PRO A 64 1.78 -0.09 2.17
C PRO A 64 2.10 0.89 1.03
N ALA A 65 1.19 0.99 0.07
CA ALA A 65 1.23 2.00 -0.98
C ALA A 65 1.01 3.40 -0.41
N GLN A 66 1.53 4.40 -1.09
CA GLN A 66 1.21 5.79 -0.84
C GLN A 66 0.31 6.33 -1.95
N GLU A 67 -0.52 7.28 -1.60
CA GLU A 67 -1.37 7.98 -2.56
C GLU A 67 -1.22 9.49 -2.38
N VAL A 68 -1.09 10.20 -3.48
CA VAL A 68 -1.05 11.66 -3.52
C VAL A 68 -2.08 12.18 -4.53
N THR A 69 -2.76 13.26 -4.17
CA THR A 69 -3.62 14.01 -5.09
C THR A 69 -3.15 15.45 -5.15
N TYR A 70 -2.95 15.97 -6.33
CA TYR A 70 -2.53 17.36 -6.53
C TYR A 70 -3.25 18.00 -7.72
N THR A 71 -3.33 19.33 -7.72
CA THR A 71 -3.97 20.15 -8.75
C THR A 71 -3.07 21.30 -9.20
N ALA A 72 -3.22 21.75 -10.44
CA ALA A 72 -2.60 23.01 -10.92
C ALA A 72 -3.36 24.20 -10.36
N LEU A 73 -2.64 25.24 -9.90
CA LEU A 73 -3.25 26.45 -9.31
C LEU A 73 -3.79 27.44 -10.36
N GLU A 74 -2.98 27.78 -11.37
CA GLU A 74 -3.34 28.80 -12.36
C GLU A 74 -3.02 28.37 -13.80
N ASN A 75 -1.76 28.19 -14.11
CA ASN A 75 -1.30 27.82 -15.44
C ASN A 75 -1.28 26.30 -15.63
N PRO A 76 -1.38 25.82 -16.89
CA PRO A 76 -1.19 24.39 -17.12
C PRO A 76 0.17 23.93 -16.61
N VAL A 77 0.17 22.85 -15.84
CA VAL A 77 1.37 22.16 -15.35
C VAL A 77 1.58 20.92 -16.18
N GLN A 78 2.78 20.79 -16.77
CA GLN A 78 3.14 19.55 -17.44
C GLN A 78 3.46 18.47 -16.42
N VAL A 79 2.84 17.30 -16.59
CA VAL A 79 3.08 16.12 -15.76
C VAL A 79 3.60 14.99 -16.63
N VAL A 80 4.68 14.34 -16.16
CA VAL A 80 5.25 13.13 -16.76
C VAL A 80 5.25 12.06 -15.70
N ILE A 81 4.49 10.99 -15.94
CA ILE A 81 4.24 9.96 -14.94
C ILE A 81 4.58 8.60 -15.56
N PRO A 82 5.75 8.01 -15.25
CA PRO A 82 6.01 6.60 -15.49
C PRO A 82 5.51 5.77 -14.33
N CYS A 83 4.75 4.70 -14.57
CA CYS A 83 4.19 3.83 -13.52
C CYS A 83 4.14 2.37 -13.99
N ASP A 84 5.28 1.71 -14.09
CA ASP A 84 5.38 0.31 -14.52
C ASP A 84 4.68 -0.66 -13.56
N GLY A 85 4.61 -0.34 -12.27
CA GLY A 85 3.89 -1.09 -11.25
C GLY A 85 2.39 -1.23 -11.48
N GLN A 86 1.80 -0.56 -12.47
CA GLN A 86 0.40 -0.78 -12.88
C GLN A 86 0.20 -2.17 -13.52
N PHE A 87 1.22 -2.73 -14.19
CA PHE A 87 1.14 -4.01 -14.89
C PHE A 87 1.76 -5.16 -14.11
N ALA A 88 2.83 -4.87 -13.38
CA ALA A 88 3.61 -5.87 -12.65
C ALA A 88 3.68 -5.49 -11.18
N PRO A 89 2.65 -5.82 -10.39
CA PRO A 89 2.71 -5.58 -8.94
C PRO A 89 3.86 -6.39 -8.32
N PRO A 90 4.49 -5.88 -7.24
CA PRO A 90 5.55 -6.59 -6.54
C PRO A 90 5.06 -7.94 -6.02
N ARG A 91 5.81 -9.01 -6.32
CA ARG A 91 5.47 -10.37 -5.93
C ARG A 91 5.80 -10.63 -4.46
N GLY A 92 4.94 -11.41 -3.81
CA GLY A 92 5.23 -12.03 -2.53
C GLY A 92 6.17 -13.23 -2.70
N VAL A 93 6.91 -13.56 -1.64
CA VAL A 93 7.92 -14.61 -1.66
C VAL A 93 7.73 -15.56 -0.47
N ASN A 94 8.03 -16.86 -0.68
CA ASN A 94 7.95 -17.90 0.34
C ASN A 94 6.60 -18.00 1.07
N GLY A 95 5.50 -17.87 0.34
CA GLY A 95 4.15 -17.89 0.89
C GLY A 95 3.60 -16.52 1.30
N GLY A 96 4.37 -15.45 1.10
CA GLY A 96 3.86 -14.08 1.23
C GLY A 96 2.97 -13.71 0.05
N HIS A 97 2.05 -12.78 0.27
CA HIS A 97 1.12 -12.29 -0.75
C HIS A 97 1.77 -11.19 -1.59
N ASP A 98 1.30 -11.05 -2.82
CA ASP A 98 1.69 -9.96 -3.71
C ASP A 98 1.26 -8.61 -3.12
N GLY A 99 2.00 -7.55 -3.45
CA GLY A 99 1.59 -6.18 -3.21
C GLY A 99 0.50 -5.74 -4.19
N THR A 100 -0.10 -4.58 -3.94
CA THR A 100 -1.08 -3.99 -4.87
C THR A 100 -0.39 -3.23 -6.00
N PRO A 101 -0.95 -3.23 -7.20
CA PRO A 101 -0.42 -2.44 -8.31
C PRO A 101 -0.58 -0.94 -8.07
N GLY A 102 0.30 -0.17 -8.66
CA GLY A 102 0.16 1.27 -8.77
C GLY A 102 -0.98 1.69 -9.70
N SER A 103 -1.39 2.95 -9.63
CA SER A 103 -2.37 3.51 -10.55
C SER A 103 -2.28 5.03 -10.59
N THR A 104 -2.59 5.60 -11.76
CA THR A 104 -2.71 7.05 -11.92
C THR A 104 -4.07 7.38 -12.52
N HIS A 105 -4.70 8.40 -11.99
CA HIS A 105 -6.02 8.87 -12.43
C HIS A 105 -6.02 10.37 -12.63
N LEU A 106 -6.66 10.80 -13.71
CA LEU A 106 -7.07 12.17 -13.92
C LEU A 106 -8.49 12.35 -13.39
N ILE A 107 -8.72 13.36 -12.58
CA ILE A 107 -10.03 13.78 -12.11
C ILE A 107 -10.31 15.14 -12.74
N ASP A 108 -11.35 15.25 -13.56
CA ASP A 108 -11.72 16.48 -14.24
C ASP A 108 -12.53 17.41 -13.33
N HIS A 109 -12.84 18.62 -13.84
CA HIS A 109 -13.60 19.64 -13.12
C HIS A 109 -15.03 19.22 -12.72
N ASN A 110 -15.59 18.16 -13.32
CA ASN A 110 -16.89 17.59 -12.96
C ASN A 110 -16.77 16.42 -11.96
N GLY A 111 -15.53 16.10 -11.53
CA GLY A 111 -15.26 14.96 -10.66
C GLY A 111 -15.19 13.61 -11.39
N HIS A 112 -15.28 13.60 -12.73
CA HIS A 112 -15.13 12.37 -13.49
C HIS A 112 -13.70 11.86 -13.44
N THR A 113 -13.53 10.59 -13.08
CA THR A 113 -12.24 9.95 -12.90
C THR A 113 -11.90 9.05 -14.08
N THR A 114 -10.76 9.31 -14.71
CA THR A 114 -10.22 8.51 -15.83
C THR A 114 -8.89 7.89 -15.43
N LYS A 115 -8.77 6.56 -15.54
CA LYS A 115 -7.49 5.87 -15.34
C LYS A 115 -6.54 6.20 -16.48
N LEU A 116 -5.33 6.62 -16.16
CA LEU A 116 -4.29 6.94 -17.14
C LEU A 116 -3.43 5.71 -17.44
N PRO A 117 -2.78 5.67 -18.63
CA PRO A 117 -1.83 4.62 -18.97
C PRO A 117 -0.55 4.70 -18.10
N ASN A 118 0.30 3.68 -18.19
CA ASN A 118 1.53 3.57 -17.39
C ASN A 118 2.60 4.62 -17.72
N LEU A 119 2.53 5.22 -18.89
CA LEU A 119 3.38 6.34 -19.29
C LEU A 119 2.50 7.48 -19.77
N VAL A 120 2.58 8.59 -19.09
CA VAL A 120 1.80 9.80 -19.38
C VAL A 120 2.73 10.99 -19.54
N ASN A 121 2.49 11.79 -20.57
CA ASN A 121 3.03 13.12 -20.72
C ASN A 121 1.87 14.03 -21.14
N MET A 122 1.38 14.83 -20.21
CA MET A 122 0.21 15.68 -20.44
C MET A 122 0.31 16.98 -19.66
N HIS A 123 -0.56 17.93 -19.97
CA HIS A 123 -0.76 19.13 -19.19
C HIS A 123 -2.06 19.01 -18.40
N ILE A 124 -1.99 19.27 -17.09
CA ILE A 124 -3.17 19.47 -16.27
C ILE A 124 -3.45 20.96 -16.11
N ARG A 125 -4.72 21.30 -16.08
CA ARG A 125 -5.22 22.66 -15.93
C ARG A 125 -5.77 22.85 -14.54
N LYS A 126 -6.04 24.12 -14.20
CA LYS A 126 -6.81 24.45 -13.01
C LYS A 126 -8.10 23.61 -12.94
N ASP A 127 -8.48 23.21 -11.75
CA ASP A 127 -9.65 22.37 -11.47
C ASP A 127 -9.59 20.91 -12.02
N GLN A 128 -8.42 20.50 -12.50
CA GLN A 128 -8.11 19.09 -12.78
C GLN A 128 -7.14 18.59 -11.71
N HIS A 129 -7.36 17.36 -11.26
CA HIS A 129 -6.49 16.72 -10.27
C HIS A 129 -5.83 15.48 -10.85
N ILE A 130 -4.61 15.25 -10.47
CA ILE A 130 -3.93 13.96 -10.64
C ILE A 130 -3.92 13.25 -9.29
N ARG A 131 -4.45 12.03 -9.27
CA ARG A 131 -4.31 11.12 -8.14
C ARG A 131 -3.40 9.98 -8.54
N GLY A 132 -2.23 9.94 -7.94
CA GLY A 132 -1.23 8.90 -8.11
C GLY A 132 -1.17 8.00 -6.90
N ARG A 133 -1.25 6.68 -7.10
CA ARG A 133 -0.99 5.66 -6.11
C ARG A 133 0.19 4.83 -6.56
N ASP A 134 1.18 4.68 -5.71
CA ASP A 134 2.32 3.82 -5.98
C ASP A 134 1.98 2.35 -5.76
N SER A 135 2.80 1.45 -6.27
CA SER A 135 2.72 0.05 -5.89
C SER A 135 3.18 -0.14 -4.45
N SER A 136 2.51 -1.02 -3.73
CA SER A 136 2.94 -1.46 -2.41
C SER A 136 4.07 -2.49 -2.49
N GLY A 137 4.68 -2.86 -1.37
CA GLY A 137 5.65 -3.96 -1.30
C GLY A 137 4.99 -5.33 -1.25
N GLY A 138 5.63 -6.36 -1.82
CA GLY A 138 5.25 -7.76 -1.63
C GLY A 138 5.67 -8.27 -0.24
N GLY A 139 4.90 -9.21 0.33
CA GLY A 139 5.15 -9.85 1.61
C GLY A 139 6.15 -11.00 1.53
N TYR A 140 6.72 -11.40 2.67
CA TYR A 140 7.61 -12.54 2.81
C TYR A 140 7.13 -13.52 3.87
N GLY A 141 7.02 -14.80 3.51
CA GLY A 141 6.62 -15.87 4.41
C GLY A 141 5.12 -15.90 4.69
N ASP A 142 4.64 -17.01 5.27
CA ASP A 142 3.22 -17.23 5.55
C ASP A 142 2.65 -16.18 6.52
N PRO A 143 1.59 -15.43 6.13
CA PRO A 143 0.95 -14.44 6.98
C PRO A 143 0.44 -14.97 8.33
N LEU A 144 0.01 -16.25 8.38
CA LEU A 144 -0.47 -16.87 9.61
C LEU A 144 0.63 -17.04 10.67
N THR A 145 1.90 -16.87 10.29
CA THR A 145 3.05 -16.94 11.20
C THR A 145 3.53 -15.56 11.69
N ARG A 146 2.89 -14.47 11.22
CA ARG A 146 3.22 -13.12 11.70
C ARG A 146 2.91 -12.96 13.18
N ASP A 147 3.81 -12.32 13.94
CA ASP A 147 3.57 -11.99 15.34
C ASP A 147 2.28 -11.16 15.50
N PRO A 148 1.30 -11.62 16.31
CA PRO A 148 0.06 -10.89 16.54
C PRO A 148 0.26 -9.48 17.09
N ALA A 149 1.31 -9.24 17.88
CA ALA A 149 1.62 -7.90 18.40
C ALA A 149 2.02 -6.94 17.26
N ARG A 150 2.71 -7.43 16.25
CA ARG A 150 3.04 -6.63 15.06
C ARG A 150 1.81 -6.32 14.20
N VAL A 151 0.87 -7.28 14.11
CA VAL A 151 -0.42 -7.04 13.42
C VAL A 151 -1.24 -5.99 14.17
N LEU A 152 -1.21 -5.99 15.50
CA LEU A 152 -1.85 -4.96 16.32
C LEU A 152 -1.22 -3.58 16.04
N THR A 153 0.11 -3.49 16.02
CA THR A 153 0.80 -2.24 15.65
C THR A 153 0.38 -1.77 14.26
N ASP A 154 0.35 -2.66 13.26
CA ASP A 154 -0.08 -2.30 11.91
C ASP A 154 -1.52 -1.78 11.85
N ALA A 155 -2.42 -2.32 12.69
CA ALA A 155 -3.80 -1.84 12.80
C ALA A 155 -3.89 -0.47 13.47
N LEU A 156 -3.11 -0.24 14.53
CA LEU A 156 -3.06 1.05 15.23
C LEU A 156 -2.45 2.16 14.35
N GLU A 157 -1.45 1.83 13.55
CA GLU A 157 -0.81 2.74 12.59
C GLU A 157 -1.64 2.96 11.30
N GLY A 158 -2.77 2.25 11.16
CA GLY A 158 -3.63 2.36 9.98
C GLY A 158 -3.06 1.72 8.71
N TYR A 159 -2.06 0.86 8.82
CA TYR A 159 -1.49 0.14 7.68
C TYR A 159 -2.37 -1.05 7.27
N GLU A 160 -2.98 -1.71 8.23
CA GLU A 160 -3.84 -2.87 8.02
C GLU A 160 -5.17 -2.69 8.76
N SER A 161 -6.29 -3.03 8.11
CA SER A 161 -7.59 -3.01 8.74
C SER A 161 -7.77 -4.19 9.73
N ILE A 162 -8.67 -4.03 10.69
CA ILE A 162 -9.12 -5.12 11.58
C ILE A 162 -9.66 -6.30 10.75
N GLY A 163 -10.33 -6.02 9.63
CA GLY A 163 -10.83 -7.04 8.69
C GLY A 163 -9.69 -7.88 8.10
N LYS A 164 -8.67 -7.25 7.55
CA LYS A 164 -7.51 -7.95 6.98
C LYS A 164 -6.69 -8.66 8.04
N ALA A 165 -6.55 -8.07 9.24
CA ALA A 165 -5.92 -8.72 10.38
C ALA A 165 -6.58 -10.07 10.70
N ARG A 166 -7.92 -10.13 10.74
CA ARG A 166 -8.68 -11.35 11.00
C ARG A 166 -8.66 -12.34 9.83
N ASP A 167 -8.83 -11.86 8.59
CA ASP A 167 -9.11 -12.74 7.45
C ASP A 167 -7.84 -13.26 6.76
N ILE A 168 -6.73 -12.52 6.87
CA ILE A 168 -5.45 -12.88 6.26
C ILE A 168 -4.42 -13.33 7.29
N TYR A 169 -4.26 -12.59 8.39
CA TYR A 169 -3.28 -12.90 9.43
C TYR A 169 -3.83 -13.82 10.53
N GLY A 170 -5.16 -14.02 10.54
CA GLY A 170 -5.85 -14.80 11.55
C GLY A 170 -5.75 -14.20 12.95
N VAL A 171 -5.55 -12.88 13.06
CA VAL A 171 -5.45 -12.18 14.34
C VAL A 171 -6.80 -11.57 14.68
N VAL A 172 -7.31 -11.89 15.86
CA VAL A 172 -8.58 -11.40 16.39
C VAL A 172 -8.29 -10.40 17.50
N PHE A 173 -8.99 -9.28 17.45
CA PHE A 173 -8.86 -8.22 18.45
C PHE A 173 -10.11 -8.13 19.33
N THR A 174 -9.93 -7.62 20.55
CA THR A 174 -10.95 -7.09 21.43
C THR A 174 -10.75 -5.60 21.62
N GLY A 175 -11.77 -4.89 22.09
CA GLY A 175 -11.71 -3.44 22.27
C GLY A 175 -11.83 -2.66 20.96
N ARG A 176 -11.42 -1.41 20.97
CA ARG A 176 -11.58 -0.46 19.87
C ARG A 176 -10.37 0.46 19.75
N ILE A 177 -10.11 0.97 18.53
CA ILE A 177 -9.03 1.94 18.29
C ILE A 177 -9.38 3.29 18.94
N GLU A 178 -10.64 3.71 18.87
CA GLU A 178 -11.09 5.04 19.24
C GLU A 178 -10.96 5.35 20.76
N ASP A 179 -10.84 4.33 21.58
CA ASP A 179 -10.70 4.44 23.04
C ASP A 179 -9.41 3.82 23.59
N ASP A 180 -8.45 3.57 22.69
CA ASP A 180 -7.14 2.98 22.99
C ASP A 180 -7.20 1.59 23.68
N SER A 181 -8.34 0.89 23.58
CA SER A 181 -8.53 -0.41 24.22
C SER A 181 -8.25 -1.60 23.30
N LEU A 182 -7.88 -1.36 22.03
CA LEU A 182 -7.64 -2.42 21.06
C LEU A 182 -6.51 -3.35 21.56
N ALA A 183 -6.80 -4.63 21.67
CA ALA A 183 -5.85 -5.63 22.13
C ALA A 183 -6.04 -6.97 21.41
N VAL A 184 -4.98 -7.78 21.36
CA VAL A 184 -5.03 -9.12 20.76
C VAL A 184 -5.79 -10.07 21.68
N ASP A 185 -6.83 -10.73 21.15
CA ASP A 185 -7.43 -11.91 21.77
C ASP A 185 -6.61 -13.15 21.40
N ALA A 186 -5.78 -13.61 22.32
CA ALA A 186 -4.87 -14.73 22.07
C ALA A 186 -5.61 -16.06 21.82
N ALA A 187 -6.73 -16.30 22.53
CA ALA A 187 -7.51 -17.54 22.39
C ALA A 187 -8.27 -17.57 21.06
N ALA A 188 -8.96 -16.50 20.70
CA ALA A 188 -9.64 -16.36 19.43
C ALA A 188 -8.66 -16.34 18.25
N THR A 189 -7.50 -15.70 18.38
CA THR A 189 -6.42 -15.71 17.37
C THR A 189 -5.93 -17.13 17.10
N LYS A 190 -5.68 -17.93 18.15
CA LYS A 190 -5.25 -19.34 17.99
C LYS A 190 -6.30 -20.16 17.25
N ALA A 191 -7.57 -20.02 17.63
CA ALA A 191 -8.69 -20.71 16.97
C ALA A 191 -8.82 -20.31 15.49
N ARG A 192 -8.77 -19.00 15.20
CA ARG A 192 -8.89 -18.49 13.82
C ARG A 192 -7.75 -18.94 12.92
N ARG A 193 -6.52 -18.94 13.41
CA ARG A 193 -5.36 -19.45 12.67
C ARG A 193 -5.46 -20.96 12.35
N ALA A 194 -5.97 -21.75 13.28
CA ALA A 194 -6.21 -23.18 13.06
C ALA A 194 -7.27 -23.41 11.95
N GLU A 195 -8.34 -22.64 11.95
CA GLU A 195 -9.39 -22.65 10.93
C GLU A 195 -8.82 -22.31 9.54
N LEU A 196 -8.11 -21.18 9.40
CA LEU A 196 -7.52 -20.74 8.13
C LEU A 196 -6.47 -21.73 7.61
N GLY A 197 -5.61 -22.26 8.49
CA GLY A 197 -4.59 -23.25 8.11
C GLY A 197 -5.19 -24.58 7.64
N SER A 198 -6.36 -25.00 8.15
CA SER A 198 -7.07 -26.19 7.68
C SER A 198 -7.70 -25.98 6.31
N ALA A 199 -8.29 -24.79 6.06
CA ALA A 199 -8.91 -24.43 4.78
C ALA A 199 -7.88 -24.39 3.63
N THR A 200 -6.67 -23.91 3.89
CA THR A 200 -5.58 -23.86 2.90
C THR A 200 -5.12 -25.28 2.49
N LYS A 201 -5.03 -26.21 3.44
CA LYS A 201 -4.66 -27.61 3.17
C LYS A 201 -5.69 -28.35 2.32
N THR A 202 -6.96 -28.00 2.43
CA THR A 202 -8.05 -28.62 1.65
C THR A 202 -8.04 -28.11 0.20
N ARG A 203 -7.73 -26.85 -0.05
CA ARG A 203 -7.62 -26.29 -1.42
C ARG A 203 -6.39 -26.78 -2.19
N GLY A 204 -5.29 -27.10 -1.53
CA GLY A 204 -4.08 -27.63 -2.16
C GLY A 204 -4.15 -29.13 -2.53
N ARG A 205 -5.28 -29.80 -2.31
CA ARG A 205 -5.52 -31.21 -2.64
C ARG A 205 -6.48 -31.45 -3.80
N ASP A 206 -6.71 -30.47 -4.66
CA ASP A 206 -7.49 -30.68 -5.87
C ASP A 206 -6.60 -31.39 -6.93
N PRO A 207 -6.83 -32.67 -7.24
CA PRO A 207 -5.96 -33.45 -8.13
C PRO A 207 -6.28 -33.28 -9.63
N ALA A 208 -6.98 -32.20 -10.00
CA ALA A 208 -7.45 -31.96 -11.37
C ALA A 208 -6.71 -30.84 -12.11
N ALA A 209 -5.41 -30.65 -11.82
CA ALA A 209 -4.55 -29.72 -12.57
C ALA A 209 -3.26 -30.45 -13.02
N GLU A 210 -3.41 -31.52 -13.82
CA GLU A 210 -2.40 -32.05 -14.74
C GLU A 210 -2.86 -31.84 -16.19
#